data_7eb0b8d62614ad61d8b2118ba09f289c
#
_entry.id   7eb0b8d62614ad61d8b2118ba09f289c
#
_cell.length_a   1.000
_cell.length_b   1.000
_cell.length_c   1.000
_cell.angle_alpha   90.00
_cell.angle_beta   90.00
_cell.angle_gamma   90.00
#
_symmetry.space_group_name_H-M   'P 1'
#
loop_
_entity.id
_entity.type
_entity.pdbx_description
1 polymer ?
#
loop_
_entity_poly.entity_id
_entity_poly.type
_entity_poly.pdbx_seq_one_letter_code
_entity_poly.pdbx_strand_id
1 'polypeptide(L)'
;NYLMTLQDKGNPIIFTNGDNDTFPLWYNQETEGVRTDARVCNLSYLQTDWYIDQMKRPAYDSPSVPISWPRIDFCSGTNDYVQVDPSLKQQVLNFYKEYPKEAKAQLGDNPFELKNVLKYWVRSKDSDTHVIPTDTLYLTIDKEAVKKSGMMMASDTIPDKMIISLAGKRALYKNDLMMLEMLAQCNWTRPLYVATTVGSENYMNLGDNFVQEGLAYRITPFTTNKNGAKNFDTEKTYNNVMNRYKFGGLETPGLYLDETVMRMCFTHRHLFAQ
;
A
#
# COMPACT_ATOMS: atom_id res chain seq x y z
N ASN A 1 14.78 12.69 -2.24
CA ASN A 1 15.14 11.70 -1.18
C ASN A 1 14.05 10.63 -1.01
N TYR A 2 12.72 10.94 -1.11
CA TYR A 2 11.67 9.92 -1.05
C TYR A 2 11.88 8.79 -2.07
N LEU A 3 12.08 9.12 -3.34
CA LEU A 3 12.35 8.13 -4.39
C LEU A 3 13.63 7.33 -4.13
N MET A 4 14.64 7.95 -3.54
CA MET A 4 15.90 7.29 -3.17
C MET A 4 15.76 6.38 -1.95
N THR A 5 14.70 6.52 -1.14
CA THR A 5 14.37 5.59 -0.06
C THR A 5 13.99 4.21 -0.60
N LEU A 6 13.35 4.17 -1.75
CA LEU A 6 12.77 2.94 -2.29
C LEU A 6 13.84 1.93 -2.70
N GLN A 7 13.54 0.65 -2.51
CA GLN A 7 14.40 -0.45 -2.96
C GLN A 7 14.71 -0.33 -4.47
N ASP A 8 15.94 -0.61 -4.88
CA ASP A 8 16.37 -0.45 -6.27
C ASP A 8 15.79 -1.50 -7.23
N LYS A 9 15.41 -2.66 -6.69
CA LYS A 9 14.87 -3.76 -7.50
C LYS A 9 13.38 -3.95 -7.25
N GLY A 10 12.68 -4.50 -8.24
CA GLY A 10 11.27 -4.90 -8.13
C GLY A 10 10.29 -3.81 -8.53
N ASN A 11 10.73 -2.73 -9.16
CA ASN A 11 9.86 -1.62 -9.64
C ASN A 11 8.89 -1.14 -8.56
N PRO A 12 9.37 -0.55 -7.47
CA PRO A 12 8.57 -0.25 -6.30
C PRO A 12 7.42 0.71 -6.60
N ILE A 13 6.37 0.60 -5.80
CA ILE A 13 5.25 1.54 -5.80
C ILE A 13 5.29 2.33 -4.49
N ILE A 14 5.17 3.66 -4.57
CA ILE A 14 5.02 4.52 -3.40
C ILE A 14 3.66 5.20 -3.43
N PHE A 15 2.87 5.00 -2.38
CA PHE A 15 1.64 5.72 -2.15
C PHE A 15 1.94 7.08 -1.54
N THR A 16 1.39 8.11 -2.15
CA THR A 16 1.44 9.51 -1.72
C THR A 16 0.02 10.04 -1.57
N ASN A 17 -0.18 11.16 -0.88
CA ASN A 17 -1.50 11.75 -0.77
C ASN A 17 -1.45 13.26 -0.98
N GLY A 18 -2.29 13.74 -1.91
CA GLY A 18 -2.33 15.15 -2.28
C GLY A 18 -1.17 15.61 -3.17
N ASP A 19 -1.22 16.86 -3.57
CA ASP A 19 -0.34 17.46 -4.57
C ASP A 19 1.08 17.68 -4.03
N ASN A 20 1.17 18.13 -2.79
CA ASN A 20 2.47 18.46 -2.15
C ASN A 20 3.38 17.24 -1.99
N ASP A 21 2.80 16.07 -1.79
CA ASP A 21 3.55 14.82 -1.70
C ASP A 21 3.92 14.27 -3.08
N THR A 22 3.04 14.47 -4.07
CA THR A 22 3.09 13.78 -5.35
C THR A 22 3.87 14.55 -6.40
N PHE A 23 3.57 15.85 -6.59
CA PHE A 23 4.14 16.64 -7.69
C PHE A 23 5.66 16.79 -7.63
N PRO A 24 6.30 16.98 -6.46
CA PRO A 24 7.75 17.00 -6.39
C PRO A 24 8.39 15.66 -6.81
N LEU A 25 7.73 14.53 -6.57
CA LEU A 25 8.23 13.23 -7.01
C LEU A 25 8.09 13.07 -8.52
N TRP A 26 6.94 13.44 -9.09
CA TRP A 26 6.76 13.44 -10.54
C TRP A 26 7.73 14.39 -11.24
N TYR A 27 7.93 15.59 -10.69
CA TYR A 27 8.92 16.53 -11.23
C TYR A 27 10.30 15.86 -11.34
N ASN A 28 10.77 15.20 -10.28
CA ASN A 28 12.07 14.52 -10.29
C ASN A 28 12.12 13.35 -11.30
N GLN A 29 11.02 12.64 -11.50
CA GLN A 29 10.95 11.58 -12.51
C GLN A 29 10.94 12.16 -13.92
N GLU A 30 10.09 13.16 -14.18
CA GLU A 30 9.87 13.75 -15.51
C GLU A 30 11.07 14.57 -16.01
N THR A 31 11.67 15.36 -15.14
CA THR A 31 12.70 16.33 -15.54
C THR A 31 14.12 15.86 -15.26
N GLU A 32 14.31 15.11 -14.18
CA GLU A 32 15.64 14.69 -13.72
C GLU A 32 15.91 13.19 -14.00
N GLY A 33 14.92 12.44 -14.46
CA GLY A 33 15.02 11.01 -14.71
C GLY A 33 15.32 10.17 -13.46
N VAL A 34 14.95 10.66 -12.27
CA VAL A 34 15.24 9.99 -11.00
C VAL A 34 14.26 8.88 -10.74
N ARG A 35 14.74 7.63 -10.63
CA ARG A 35 13.94 6.46 -10.26
C ARG A 35 12.67 6.30 -11.12
N THR A 36 12.84 6.33 -12.42
CA THR A 36 11.80 6.08 -13.43
C THR A 36 11.26 4.65 -13.39
N ASP A 37 11.97 3.74 -12.70
CA ASP A 37 11.53 2.38 -12.36
C ASP A 37 10.45 2.34 -11.27
N ALA A 38 10.36 3.36 -10.43
CA ALA A 38 9.37 3.45 -9.35
C ALA A 38 8.06 4.05 -9.85
N ARG A 39 6.92 3.61 -9.26
CA ARG A 39 5.61 4.18 -9.56
C ARG A 39 5.11 5.02 -8.40
N VAL A 40 4.95 6.32 -8.63
CA VAL A 40 4.30 7.23 -7.68
C VAL A 40 2.79 7.11 -7.86
N CYS A 41 2.08 6.75 -6.80
CA CYS A 41 0.65 6.47 -6.82
C CYS A 41 -0.09 7.37 -5.82
N ASN A 42 -0.79 8.37 -6.32
CA ASN A 42 -1.54 9.32 -5.51
C ASN A 42 -2.86 8.73 -5.03
N LEU A 43 -3.05 8.60 -3.71
CA LEU A 43 -4.24 8.01 -3.10
C LEU A 43 -5.52 8.81 -3.39
N SER A 44 -5.44 10.14 -3.44
CA SER A 44 -6.61 10.96 -3.76
C SER A 44 -7.07 10.73 -5.21
N TYR A 45 -6.15 10.60 -6.15
CA TYR A 45 -6.47 10.34 -7.55
C TYR A 45 -6.91 8.91 -7.83
N LEU A 46 -6.52 7.93 -6.99
CA LEU A 46 -7.04 6.56 -7.08
C LEU A 46 -8.55 6.45 -6.85
N GLN A 47 -9.23 7.52 -6.47
CA GLN A 47 -10.69 7.57 -6.45
C GLN A 47 -11.30 7.81 -7.83
N THR A 48 -10.49 8.12 -8.84
CA THR A 48 -10.94 8.43 -10.20
C THR A 48 -10.60 7.31 -11.19
N ASP A 49 -11.51 7.02 -12.08
CA ASP A 49 -11.34 5.96 -13.07
C ASP A 49 -10.23 6.25 -14.09
N TRP A 50 -10.08 7.51 -14.52
CA TRP A 50 -9.04 7.90 -15.46
C TRP A 50 -7.63 7.65 -14.89
N TYR A 51 -7.44 7.91 -13.60
CA TYR A 51 -6.14 7.70 -12.97
C TYR A 51 -5.83 6.21 -12.77
N ILE A 52 -6.83 5.41 -12.41
CA ILE A 52 -6.69 3.96 -12.36
C ILE A 52 -6.32 3.41 -13.74
N ASP A 53 -6.98 3.87 -14.81
CA ASP A 53 -6.62 3.52 -16.19
C ASP A 53 -5.17 3.89 -16.51
N GLN A 54 -4.71 5.05 -16.06
CA GLN A 54 -3.32 5.47 -16.22
C GLN A 54 -2.35 4.57 -15.45
N MET A 55 -2.68 4.20 -14.21
CA MET A 55 -1.85 3.30 -13.40
C MET A 55 -1.75 1.90 -14.01
N LYS A 56 -2.76 1.44 -14.71
CA LYS A 56 -2.78 0.15 -15.43
C LYS A 56 -1.93 0.13 -16.71
N ARG A 57 -1.31 1.25 -17.06
CA ARG A 57 -0.37 1.33 -18.20
C ARG A 57 1.06 1.43 -17.67
N PRO A 58 2.07 0.89 -18.39
CA PRO A 58 3.45 1.16 -18.06
C PRO A 58 3.76 2.66 -18.21
N ALA A 59 4.70 3.16 -17.43
CA ALA A 59 5.21 4.52 -17.54
C ALA A 59 6.71 4.52 -17.26
N TYR A 60 7.48 5.07 -18.16
CA TYR A 60 8.95 5.03 -18.15
C TYR A 60 9.44 3.58 -18.05
N ASP A 61 10.34 3.30 -17.10
CA ASP A 61 10.85 1.97 -16.82
C ASP A 61 9.97 1.17 -15.85
N SER A 62 8.86 1.76 -15.38
CA SER A 62 7.94 1.11 -14.45
C SER A 62 6.84 0.35 -15.20
N PRO A 63 6.64 -0.94 -14.95
CA PRO A 63 5.50 -1.68 -15.48
C PRO A 63 4.17 -1.15 -14.91
N SER A 64 3.06 -1.55 -15.52
CA SER A 64 1.72 -1.28 -14.99
C SER A 64 1.61 -1.71 -13.52
N VAL A 65 0.86 -0.96 -12.71
CA VAL A 65 0.58 -1.40 -11.34
C VAL A 65 -0.30 -2.66 -11.33
N PRO A 66 -0.18 -3.51 -10.31
CA PRO A 66 -0.88 -4.79 -10.27
C PRO A 66 -2.36 -4.61 -9.88
N ILE A 67 -3.17 -4.07 -10.78
CA ILE A 67 -4.62 -3.95 -10.67
C ILE A 67 -5.24 -4.86 -11.73
N SER A 68 -5.85 -5.97 -11.29
CA SER A 68 -6.44 -6.97 -12.19
C SER A 68 -7.85 -6.61 -12.68
N TRP A 69 -8.50 -5.64 -12.03
CA TRP A 69 -9.89 -5.29 -12.30
C TRP A 69 -10.09 -4.77 -13.72
N PRO A 70 -11.09 -5.26 -14.47
CA PRO A 70 -11.50 -4.66 -15.72
C PRO A 70 -12.14 -3.27 -15.48
N ARG A 71 -12.13 -2.40 -16.49
CA ARG A 71 -12.64 -1.03 -16.36
C ARG A 71 -14.06 -0.96 -15.81
N ILE A 72 -14.92 -1.90 -16.18
CA ILE A 72 -16.32 -1.94 -15.72
C ILE A 72 -16.45 -2.02 -14.19
N ASP A 73 -15.45 -2.53 -13.49
CA ASP A 73 -15.47 -2.71 -12.04
C ASP A 73 -14.93 -1.48 -11.28
N PHE A 74 -14.33 -0.50 -11.97
CA PHE A 74 -13.81 0.71 -11.33
C PHE A 74 -14.21 2.02 -12.01
N CYS A 75 -14.97 1.99 -13.11
CA CYS A 75 -15.49 3.21 -13.73
C CYS A 75 -16.36 3.98 -12.72
N SER A 76 -16.52 5.28 -12.97
CA SER A 76 -17.33 6.16 -12.13
C SER A 76 -18.73 5.59 -11.93
N GLY A 77 -19.22 5.59 -10.71
CA GLY A 77 -20.49 4.97 -10.32
C GLY A 77 -20.41 3.47 -10.02
N THR A 78 -19.23 2.83 -10.19
CA THR A 78 -19.04 1.41 -9.87
C THR A 78 -17.93 1.28 -8.82
N ASN A 79 -18.24 0.61 -7.69
CA ASN A 79 -17.30 0.45 -6.58
C ASN A 79 -16.66 1.77 -6.10
N ASP A 80 -17.40 2.88 -6.15
CA ASP A 80 -16.94 4.14 -5.58
C ASP A 80 -16.74 4.02 -4.07
N TYR A 81 -17.59 3.20 -3.44
CA TYR A 81 -17.42 2.68 -2.08
C TYR A 81 -18.14 1.33 -1.94
N VAL A 82 -17.69 0.51 -1.00
CA VAL A 82 -18.32 -0.76 -0.60
C VAL A 82 -18.46 -0.77 0.91
N GLN A 83 -19.65 -1.09 1.39
CA GLN A 83 -19.95 -1.15 2.83
C GLN A 83 -19.22 -2.31 3.49
N VAL A 84 -18.88 -2.14 4.78
CA VAL A 84 -18.33 -3.20 5.63
C VAL A 84 -19.40 -3.57 6.64
N ASP A 85 -19.90 -4.80 6.57
CA ASP A 85 -20.91 -5.33 7.47
C ASP A 85 -20.43 -6.61 8.17
N PRO A 86 -19.77 -6.49 9.31
CA PRO A 86 -19.28 -7.63 10.07
C PRO A 86 -20.38 -8.56 10.60
N SER A 87 -21.64 -8.12 10.63
CA SER A 87 -22.77 -8.95 11.12
C SER A 87 -23.02 -10.17 10.22
N LEU A 88 -22.65 -10.08 8.94
CA LEU A 88 -22.76 -11.17 7.97
C LEU A 88 -21.74 -12.29 8.18
N LYS A 89 -20.68 -12.04 8.94
CA LYS A 89 -19.57 -13.00 9.13
C LYS A 89 -20.04 -14.39 9.57
N GLN A 90 -20.93 -14.43 10.56
CA GLN A 90 -21.43 -15.71 11.07
C GLN A 90 -22.30 -16.43 10.05
N GLN A 91 -23.10 -15.70 9.29
CA GLN A 91 -23.92 -16.27 8.21
C GLN A 91 -23.05 -16.90 7.12
N VAL A 92 -21.99 -16.24 6.72
CA VAL A 92 -21.03 -16.77 5.75
C VAL A 92 -20.37 -18.05 6.28
N LEU A 93 -19.92 -18.07 7.53
CA LEU A 93 -19.34 -19.27 8.14
C LEU A 93 -20.33 -20.44 8.21
N ASN A 94 -21.59 -20.17 8.54
CA ASN A 94 -22.63 -21.19 8.55
C ASN A 94 -22.86 -21.76 7.14
N PHE A 95 -22.88 -20.91 6.10
CA PHE A 95 -23.00 -21.34 4.71
C PHE A 95 -21.87 -22.29 4.31
N TYR A 96 -20.62 -22.00 4.68
CA TYR A 96 -19.48 -22.88 4.42
C TYR A 96 -19.57 -24.21 5.20
N LYS A 97 -20.19 -24.20 6.38
CA LYS A 97 -20.38 -25.41 7.19
C LYS A 97 -21.48 -26.31 6.64
N GLU A 98 -22.58 -25.71 6.24
CA GLU A 98 -23.80 -26.46 5.80
C GLU A 98 -23.69 -26.87 4.32
N TYR A 99 -23.15 -26.00 3.47
CA TYR A 99 -23.07 -26.20 2.01
C TYR A 99 -21.65 -25.98 1.48
N PRO A 100 -20.65 -26.78 1.89
CA PRO A 100 -19.24 -26.51 1.62
C PRO A 100 -18.87 -26.50 0.13
N LYS A 101 -19.55 -27.28 -0.70
CA LYS A 101 -19.29 -27.32 -2.14
C LYS A 101 -19.83 -26.08 -2.85
N GLU A 102 -21.05 -25.72 -2.54
CA GLU A 102 -21.75 -24.54 -3.08
C GLU A 102 -21.07 -23.26 -2.63
N ALA A 103 -20.73 -23.15 -1.35
CA ALA A 103 -20.04 -22.01 -0.77
C ALA A 103 -18.67 -21.79 -1.44
N LYS A 104 -17.89 -22.84 -1.63
CA LYS A 104 -16.61 -22.76 -2.34
C LYS A 104 -16.76 -22.38 -3.82
N ALA A 105 -17.78 -22.88 -4.49
CA ALA A 105 -18.06 -22.54 -5.88
C ALA A 105 -18.46 -21.07 -6.05
N GLN A 106 -19.22 -20.50 -5.09
CA GLN A 106 -19.70 -19.12 -5.14
C GLN A 106 -18.72 -18.10 -4.58
N LEU A 107 -17.99 -18.42 -3.51
CA LEU A 107 -17.20 -17.48 -2.72
C LEU A 107 -15.70 -17.84 -2.60
N GLY A 108 -15.27 -18.92 -3.26
CA GLY A 108 -13.89 -19.42 -3.21
C GLY A 108 -13.61 -20.31 -2.00
N ASP A 109 -12.41 -20.85 -1.91
CA ASP A 109 -12.04 -21.81 -0.85
C ASP A 109 -12.01 -21.20 0.56
N ASN A 110 -11.67 -19.92 0.66
CA ASN A 110 -11.49 -19.18 1.91
C ASN A 110 -12.32 -17.90 1.90
N PRO A 111 -13.42 -17.82 2.68
CA PRO A 111 -14.40 -16.74 2.57
C PRO A 111 -13.86 -15.35 2.85
N PHE A 112 -12.86 -15.23 3.73
CA PHE A 112 -12.31 -13.94 4.17
C PHE A 112 -10.87 -13.71 3.68
N GLU A 113 -10.40 -14.53 2.74
CA GLU A 113 -9.18 -14.26 1.99
C GLU A 113 -9.38 -13.01 1.14
N LEU A 114 -8.45 -12.06 1.22
CA LEU A 114 -8.55 -10.76 0.55
C LEU A 114 -8.88 -10.90 -0.95
N LYS A 115 -8.19 -11.79 -1.66
CA LYS A 115 -8.43 -12.04 -3.09
C LYS A 115 -9.86 -12.50 -3.38
N ASN A 116 -10.41 -13.34 -2.50
CA ASN A 116 -11.77 -13.84 -2.66
C ASN A 116 -12.81 -12.76 -2.33
N VAL A 117 -12.59 -11.98 -1.27
CA VAL A 117 -13.48 -10.87 -0.93
C VAL A 117 -13.50 -9.83 -2.05
N LEU A 118 -12.35 -9.43 -2.58
CA LEU A 118 -12.29 -8.50 -3.71
C LEU A 118 -12.98 -9.05 -4.97
N LYS A 119 -12.89 -10.34 -5.21
CA LYS A 119 -13.46 -10.98 -6.41
C LYS A 119 -14.97 -11.25 -6.30
N TYR A 120 -15.43 -11.83 -5.20
CA TYR A 120 -16.77 -12.39 -5.10
C TYR A 120 -17.75 -11.48 -4.36
N TRP A 121 -17.26 -10.57 -3.53
CA TRP A 121 -18.08 -9.64 -2.75
C TRP A 121 -17.98 -8.21 -3.28
N VAL A 122 -16.80 -7.63 -3.27
CA VAL A 122 -16.61 -6.24 -3.70
C VAL A 122 -17.01 -6.03 -5.17
N ARG A 123 -16.69 -7.00 -6.04
CA ARG A 123 -17.02 -6.94 -7.48
C ARG A 123 -18.33 -7.67 -7.82
N SER A 124 -19.14 -8.01 -6.83
CA SER A 124 -20.47 -8.57 -7.06
C SER A 124 -21.35 -7.55 -7.75
N LYS A 125 -22.18 -8.04 -8.67
CA LYS A 125 -23.23 -7.26 -9.33
C LYS A 125 -24.60 -7.42 -8.65
N ASP A 126 -24.68 -8.33 -7.70
CA ASP A 126 -25.85 -8.57 -6.88
C ASP A 126 -25.76 -7.67 -5.63
N SER A 127 -26.81 -6.87 -5.42
CA SER A 127 -26.90 -5.94 -4.27
C SER A 127 -26.74 -6.63 -2.92
N ASP A 128 -27.20 -7.86 -2.80
CA ASP A 128 -27.20 -8.60 -1.53
C ASP A 128 -25.81 -9.11 -1.16
N THR A 129 -24.93 -9.26 -2.15
CA THR A 129 -23.55 -9.70 -1.98
C THR A 129 -22.53 -8.60 -2.26
N HIS A 130 -22.95 -7.39 -2.63
CA HIS A 130 -22.06 -6.24 -2.85
C HIS A 130 -21.71 -5.55 -1.51
N VAL A 131 -21.01 -6.27 -0.65
CA VAL A 131 -20.64 -5.85 0.71
C VAL A 131 -19.38 -6.59 1.16
N ILE A 132 -18.63 -6.04 2.11
CA ILE A 132 -17.53 -6.75 2.76
C ILE A 132 -18.07 -7.39 4.04
N PRO A 133 -18.19 -8.74 4.11
CA PRO A 133 -18.96 -9.42 5.17
C PRO A 133 -18.18 -9.65 6.47
N THR A 134 -17.13 -8.88 6.71
CA THR A 134 -16.26 -9.05 7.89
C THR A 134 -15.45 -7.78 8.17
N ASP A 135 -15.06 -7.58 9.40
CA ASP A 135 -14.11 -6.57 9.84
C ASP A 135 -12.64 -7.05 9.83
N THR A 136 -12.41 -8.30 9.44
CA THR A 136 -11.08 -8.91 9.46
C THR A 136 -10.89 -9.74 8.21
N LEU A 137 -9.97 -9.27 7.36
CA LEU A 137 -9.51 -9.98 6.17
C LEU A 137 -8.14 -10.60 6.43
N TYR A 138 -7.74 -11.53 5.60
CA TYR A 138 -6.38 -12.06 5.62
C TYR A 138 -5.86 -12.25 4.20
N LEU A 139 -4.55 -12.18 4.05
CA LEU A 139 -3.84 -12.46 2.82
C LEU A 139 -2.86 -13.62 3.07
N THR A 140 -3.02 -14.71 2.35
CA THR A 140 -2.10 -15.85 2.40
C THR A 140 -0.75 -15.44 1.83
N ILE A 141 0.34 -15.78 2.54
CA ILE A 141 1.69 -15.33 2.22
C ILE A 141 2.43 -16.37 1.40
N ASP A 142 2.96 -15.95 0.26
CA ASP A 142 3.98 -16.70 -0.48
C ASP A 142 5.34 -16.48 0.21
N LYS A 143 5.73 -17.44 1.05
CA LYS A 143 6.96 -17.37 1.85
C LYS A 143 8.21 -17.29 0.99
N GLU A 144 8.23 -17.95 -0.16
CA GLU A 144 9.40 -17.93 -1.06
C GLU A 144 9.53 -16.57 -1.76
N ALA A 145 8.42 -15.94 -2.13
CA ALA A 145 8.43 -14.58 -2.65
C ALA A 145 8.92 -13.58 -1.59
N VAL A 146 8.46 -13.70 -0.34
CA VAL A 146 8.93 -12.85 0.77
C VAL A 146 10.42 -13.01 1.01
N LYS A 147 10.95 -14.22 1.05
CA LYS A 147 12.41 -14.46 1.22
C LYS A 147 13.25 -13.76 0.13
N LYS A 148 12.74 -13.72 -1.10
CA LYS A 148 13.43 -13.12 -2.25
C LYS A 148 13.22 -11.60 -2.38
N SER A 149 12.29 -11.03 -1.63
CA SER A 149 11.84 -9.64 -1.77
C SER A 149 12.82 -8.59 -1.24
N GLY A 150 13.79 -8.98 -0.40
CA GLY A 150 14.70 -8.06 0.28
C GLY A 150 14.06 -7.25 1.42
N MET A 151 12.88 -7.66 1.92
CA MET A 151 12.21 -6.96 3.03
C MET A 151 12.56 -7.51 4.41
N MET A 152 13.15 -8.70 4.49
CA MET A 152 13.39 -9.37 5.76
C MET A 152 14.54 -8.73 6.54
N MET A 153 14.32 -8.54 7.83
CA MET A 153 15.36 -8.29 8.81
C MET A 153 15.75 -9.62 9.51
N ALA A 154 16.89 -9.64 10.17
CA ALA A 154 17.43 -10.86 10.77
C ALA A 154 16.51 -11.53 11.80
N SER A 155 15.65 -10.76 12.46
CA SER A 155 14.70 -11.24 13.48
C SER A 155 13.35 -11.69 12.94
N ASP A 156 13.09 -11.53 11.65
CA ASP A 156 11.77 -11.73 11.08
C ASP A 156 11.41 -13.20 10.91
N THR A 157 10.19 -13.54 11.29
CA THR A 157 9.58 -14.84 11.02
C THR A 157 8.41 -14.64 10.06
N ILE A 158 8.41 -15.32 8.92
CA ILE A 158 7.38 -15.17 7.89
C ILE A 158 6.10 -15.87 8.36
N PRO A 159 4.99 -15.12 8.58
CA PRO A 159 3.71 -15.70 8.94
C PRO A 159 3.09 -16.47 7.76
N ASP A 160 2.13 -17.34 8.03
CA ASP A 160 1.35 -18.00 6.97
C ASP A 160 0.34 -17.04 6.33
N LYS A 161 -0.14 -16.08 7.11
CA LYS A 161 -1.16 -15.10 6.71
C LYS A 161 -0.86 -13.73 7.29
N MET A 162 -1.10 -12.69 6.50
CA MET A 162 -1.18 -11.30 6.96
C MET A 162 -2.63 -11.00 7.34
N ILE A 163 -2.85 -10.44 8.52
CA ILE A 163 -4.17 -10.01 8.98
C ILE A 163 -4.37 -8.54 8.61
N ILE A 164 -5.52 -8.24 8.02
CA ILE A 164 -5.93 -6.88 7.65
C ILE A 164 -7.21 -6.55 8.41
N SER A 165 -7.08 -5.66 9.39
CA SER A 165 -8.21 -5.22 10.22
C SER A 165 -8.95 -4.08 9.53
N LEU A 166 -10.27 -4.22 9.39
CA LEU A 166 -11.17 -3.15 8.97
C LEU A 166 -11.96 -2.57 10.16
N ALA A 167 -11.51 -2.84 11.38
CA ALA A 167 -12.17 -2.34 12.58
C ALA A 167 -12.34 -0.82 12.55
N GLY A 168 -13.55 -0.35 12.85
CA GLY A 168 -13.90 1.06 12.83
C GLY A 168 -14.26 1.62 11.43
N LYS A 169 -14.02 0.88 10.35
CA LYS A 169 -14.42 1.31 9.00
C LYS A 169 -15.84 0.82 8.69
N ARG A 170 -16.71 1.75 8.26
CA ARG A 170 -18.08 1.45 7.83
C ARG A 170 -18.16 1.16 6.32
N ALA A 171 -17.21 1.65 5.57
CA ALA A 171 -17.08 1.43 4.14
C ALA A 171 -15.61 1.57 3.73
N LEU A 172 -15.26 0.95 2.62
CA LEU A 172 -14.00 1.19 1.90
C LEU A 172 -14.32 1.99 0.64
N TYR A 173 -13.56 3.03 0.40
CA TYR A 173 -13.66 3.84 -0.81
C TYR A 173 -12.79 3.25 -1.93
N LYS A 174 -12.97 3.71 -3.14
CA LYS A 174 -12.27 3.20 -4.33
C LYS A 174 -10.75 3.18 -4.17
N ASN A 175 -10.15 4.23 -3.60
CA ASN A 175 -8.71 4.27 -3.32
C ASN A 175 -8.27 3.18 -2.33
N ASP A 176 -9.06 2.91 -1.29
CA ASP A 176 -8.81 1.84 -0.34
C ASP A 176 -8.85 0.47 -1.04
N LEU A 177 -9.87 0.26 -1.86
CA LEU A 177 -10.04 -0.96 -2.64
C LEU A 177 -8.88 -1.18 -3.62
N MET A 178 -8.41 -0.13 -4.28
CA MET A 178 -7.27 -0.20 -5.19
C MET A 178 -5.96 -0.49 -4.44
N MET A 179 -5.75 0.10 -3.25
CA MET A 179 -4.60 -0.23 -2.41
C MET A 179 -4.62 -1.71 -2.00
N LEU A 180 -5.76 -2.22 -1.56
CA LEU A 180 -5.93 -3.63 -1.20
C LEU A 180 -5.77 -4.56 -2.41
N GLU A 181 -6.26 -4.18 -3.58
CA GLU A 181 -6.05 -4.94 -4.82
C GLU A 181 -4.56 -5.01 -5.17
N MET A 182 -3.84 -3.89 -5.14
CA MET A 182 -2.40 -3.88 -5.37
C MET A 182 -1.65 -4.75 -4.36
N LEU A 183 -2.04 -4.71 -3.08
CA LEU A 183 -1.47 -5.57 -2.03
C LEU A 183 -1.74 -7.05 -2.31
N ALA A 184 -2.97 -7.39 -2.72
CA ALA A 184 -3.35 -8.76 -3.05
C ALA A 184 -2.60 -9.32 -4.27
N GLN A 185 -2.30 -8.48 -5.26
CA GLN A 185 -1.70 -8.89 -6.54
C GLN A 185 -0.18 -8.75 -6.60
N CYS A 186 0.44 -7.95 -5.73
CA CYS A 186 1.89 -7.69 -5.78
C CYS A 186 2.74 -8.94 -5.49
N ASN A 187 2.17 -9.94 -4.86
CA ASN A 187 2.81 -11.20 -4.46
C ASN A 187 4.20 -11.00 -3.81
N TRP A 188 4.38 -9.90 -3.09
CA TRP A 188 5.62 -9.50 -2.40
C TRP A 188 6.85 -9.33 -3.31
N THR A 189 6.69 -9.53 -4.62
CA THR A 189 7.77 -9.35 -5.60
C THR A 189 7.95 -7.90 -6.02
N ARG A 190 6.88 -7.11 -5.93
CA ARG A 190 6.87 -5.68 -6.18
C ARG A 190 6.69 -4.93 -4.87
N PRO A 191 7.72 -4.19 -4.40
CA PRO A 191 7.65 -3.51 -3.10
C PRO A 191 6.58 -2.41 -3.09
N LEU A 192 5.76 -2.39 -2.03
CA LEU A 192 4.78 -1.34 -1.78
C LEU A 192 5.24 -0.48 -0.61
N TYR A 193 5.21 0.83 -0.80
CA TYR A 193 5.60 1.83 0.19
C TYR A 193 4.50 2.86 0.39
N VAL A 194 4.49 3.46 1.58
CA VAL A 194 3.67 4.63 1.92
C VAL A 194 4.61 5.74 2.34
N ALA A 195 4.49 6.93 1.76
CA ALA A 195 5.31 8.07 2.15
C ALA A 195 5.02 8.48 3.61
N THR A 196 6.06 8.88 4.35
CA THR A 196 5.89 9.26 5.78
C THR A 196 5.00 10.50 5.99
N THR A 197 4.75 11.25 4.94
CA THR A 197 3.84 12.41 4.92
C THR A 197 2.37 12.04 4.75
N VAL A 198 2.05 10.81 4.37
CA VAL A 198 0.68 10.32 4.28
C VAL A 198 0.09 10.20 5.68
N GLY A 199 -1.11 10.76 5.90
CA GLY A 199 -1.80 10.67 7.19
C GLY A 199 -2.25 9.25 7.53
N SER A 200 -2.24 8.92 8.82
CA SER A 200 -2.54 7.57 9.32
C SER A 200 -3.98 7.09 9.01
N GLU A 201 -4.89 8.00 8.73
CA GLU A 201 -6.25 7.69 8.29
C GLU A 201 -6.29 6.95 6.95
N ASN A 202 -5.23 7.10 6.12
CA ASN A 202 -5.07 6.45 4.83
C ASN A 202 -4.29 5.12 4.89
N TYR A 203 -3.89 4.66 6.09
CA TYR A 203 -3.07 3.45 6.24
C TYR A 203 -3.85 2.14 6.16
N MET A 204 -5.16 2.17 6.01
CA MET A 204 -6.01 0.97 6.01
C MET A 204 -5.80 0.06 7.25
N ASN A 205 -5.48 0.66 8.40
CA ASN A 205 -5.07 -0.04 9.62
C ASN A 205 -3.84 -0.96 9.43
N LEU A 206 -3.05 -0.76 8.37
CA LEU A 206 -1.83 -1.54 8.10
C LEU A 206 -0.59 -1.01 8.83
N GLY A 207 -0.73 -0.01 9.70
CA GLY A 207 0.40 0.62 10.39
C GLY A 207 1.30 -0.36 11.14
N ASP A 208 0.73 -1.43 11.71
CA ASP A 208 1.48 -2.47 12.40
C ASP A 208 2.31 -3.37 11.44
N ASN A 209 2.02 -3.31 10.14
CA ASN A 209 2.73 -4.02 9.09
C ASN A 209 3.74 -3.12 8.36
N PHE A 210 3.94 -1.90 8.82
CA PHE A 210 4.88 -0.95 8.23
C PHE A 210 6.26 -1.08 8.84
N VAL A 211 7.28 -1.09 7.98
CA VAL A 211 8.69 -0.96 8.35
C VAL A 211 9.21 0.34 7.75
N GLN A 212 9.72 1.23 8.58
CA GLN A 212 10.32 2.47 8.11
C GLN A 212 11.72 2.21 7.57
N GLU A 213 11.95 2.60 6.31
CA GLU A 213 13.25 2.47 5.60
C GLU A 213 13.81 3.84 5.22
N GLY A 214 13.56 4.88 6.02
CA GLY A 214 13.91 6.27 5.75
C GLY A 214 12.65 7.13 5.66
N LEU A 215 12.43 7.81 4.52
CA LEU A 215 11.26 8.67 4.30
C LEU A 215 10.02 7.93 3.80
N ALA A 216 10.03 6.61 3.82
CA ALA A 216 8.88 5.81 3.44
C ALA A 216 8.73 4.58 4.36
N TYR A 217 7.49 4.16 4.54
CA TYR A 217 7.13 2.92 5.20
C TYR A 217 6.95 1.83 4.16
N ARG A 218 7.69 0.75 4.26
CA ARG A 218 7.47 -0.45 3.46
C ARG A 218 6.32 -1.26 4.05
N ILE A 219 5.36 -1.68 3.24
CA ILE A 219 4.32 -2.62 3.65
C ILE A 219 4.91 -4.03 3.65
N THR A 220 4.82 -4.72 4.78
CA THR A 220 5.35 -6.07 4.99
C THR A 220 4.30 -7.01 5.54
N PRO A 221 4.45 -8.34 5.40
CA PRO A 221 3.54 -9.29 6.02
C PRO A 221 3.76 -9.45 7.53
N PHE A 222 4.82 -8.84 8.06
CA PHE A 222 5.20 -8.98 9.46
C PHE A 222 4.38 -8.04 10.34
N THR A 223 3.93 -8.55 11.48
CA THR A 223 3.35 -7.74 12.55
C THR A 223 4.40 -7.65 13.64
N THR A 224 5.05 -6.53 13.75
CA THR A 224 6.26 -6.42 14.57
C THR A 224 6.06 -5.61 15.81
N ASN A 225 4.88 -5.04 16.03
CA ASN A 225 4.64 -4.15 17.14
C ASN A 225 4.15 -4.88 18.39
N LYS A 226 5.08 -5.49 19.14
CA LYS A 226 4.74 -6.04 20.45
C LYS A 226 4.72 -4.98 21.58
N ASN A 227 5.28 -3.78 21.37
CA ASN A 227 5.47 -2.77 22.41
C ASN A 227 5.18 -1.33 21.98
N GLY A 228 4.38 -1.09 20.94
CA GLY A 228 4.06 0.27 20.49
C GLY A 228 5.17 0.99 19.72
N ALA A 229 6.34 0.40 19.56
CA ALA A 229 7.42 0.97 18.73
C ALA A 229 7.19 0.63 17.26
N LYS A 230 7.25 1.64 16.39
CA LYS A 230 7.23 1.41 14.94
C LYS A 230 8.46 0.60 14.53
N ASN A 231 8.27 -0.34 13.62
CA ASN A 231 9.39 -1.03 13.03
C ASN A 231 10.25 -0.07 12.23
N PHE A 232 11.52 -0.18 12.46
CA PHE A 232 12.52 0.68 11.86
C PHE A 232 13.69 -0.19 11.37
N ASP A 233 13.92 -0.19 10.06
CA ASP A 233 15.10 -0.83 9.50
C ASP A 233 16.29 0.15 9.60
N THR A 234 17.05 0.00 10.66
CA THR A 234 18.19 0.87 10.98
C THR A 234 19.26 0.83 9.88
N GLU A 235 19.56 -0.35 9.34
CA GLU A 235 20.61 -0.51 8.32
C GLU A 235 20.22 0.19 7.02
N LYS A 236 19.01 -0.06 6.51
CA LYS A 236 18.54 0.60 5.29
C LYS A 236 18.37 2.10 5.49
N THR A 237 17.83 2.52 6.64
CA THR A 237 17.67 3.94 6.91
C THR A 237 19.03 4.64 6.98
N TYR A 238 19.99 4.06 7.69
CA TYR A 238 21.36 4.60 7.74
C TYR A 238 21.99 4.70 6.34
N ASN A 239 21.90 3.64 5.55
CA ASN A 239 22.41 3.65 4.19
C ASN A 239 21.74 4.71 3.30
N ASN A 240 20.41 4.85 3.40
CA ASN A 240 19.66 5.85 2.66
C ASN A 240 20.11 7.28 3.03
N VAL A 241 20.16 7.57 4.33
CA VAL A 241 20.52 8.89 4.85
C VAL A 241 21.96 9.28 4.54
N MET A 242 22.90 8.36 4.73
CA MET A 242 24.34 8.66 4.62
C MET A 242 24.87 8.56 3.20
N ASN A 243 24.30 7.68 2.37
CA ASN A 243 24.90 7.35 1.07
C ASN A 243 24.03 7.71 -0.14
N ARG A 244 22.72 7.86 0.04
CA ARG A 244 21.77 8.01 -1.09
C ARG A 244 21.09 9.37 -1.12
N TYR A 245 20.85 10.00 0.04
CA TYR A 245 20.15 11.28 0.10
C TYR A 245 21.02 12.42 -0.40
N LYS A 246 20.38 13.36 -1.07
CA LYS A 246 20.99 14.60 -1.57
C LYS A 246 20.22 15.79 -1.02
N PHE A 247 20.94 16.81 -0.65
CA PHE A 247 20.40 18.00 0.00
C PHE A 247 20.52 19.26 -0.87
N GLY A 248 20.99 19.09 -2.11
CA GLY A 248 21.06 20.17 -3.10
C GLY A 248 21.93 21.31 -2.66
N GLY A 249 21.81 22.42 -2.56
CA GLY A 249 22.65 23.52 -2.07
C GLY A 249 22.33 23.97 -0.65
N LEU A 250 21.64 23.15 0.17
CA LEU A 250 21.23 23.56 1.53
C LEU A 250 22.40 23.93 2.46
N GLU A 251 23.61 23.51 2.13
CA GLU A 251 24.84 23.86 2.87
C GLU A 251 25.40 25.26 2.52
N THR A 252 24.81 25.93 1.52
CA THR A 252 25.28 27.24 1.06
C THR A 252 25.02 28.30 2.13
N PRO A 253 26.06 28.98 2.67
CA PRO A 253 25.86 30.02 3.65
C PRO A 253 25.01 31.18 3.12
N GLY A 254 24.04 31.63 3.94
CA GLY A 254 23.13 32.72 3.58
C GLY A 254 22.03 32.36 2.61
N LEU A 255 21.82 31.07 2.31
CA LEU A 255 20.70 30.62 1.50
C LEU A 255 19.38 30.94 2.19
N TYR A 256 18.48 31.61 1.45
CA TYR A 256 17.09 31.79 1.90
C TYR A 256 16.31 30.49 1.71
N LEU A 257 15.68 30.00 2.76
CA LEU A 257 14.80 28.84 2.73
C LEU A 257 13.36 29.33 2.92
N ASP A 258 12.50 29.02 1.98
CA ASP A 258 11.06 29.23 2.15
C ASP A 258 10.48 28.24 3.18
N GLU A 259 9.23 28.49 3.59
CA GLU A 259 8.55 27.69 4.60
C GLU A 259 8.42 26.22 4.20
N THR A 260 8.19 25.93 2.92
CA THR A 260 8.01 24.56 2.42
C THR A 260 9.32 23.79 2.52
N VAL A 261 10.42 24.39 2.09
CA VAL A 261 11.75 23.79 2.20
C VAL A 261 12.13 23.58 3.66
N MET A 262 11.82 24.54 4.56
CA MET A 262 12.07 24.38 5.98
C MET A 262 11.27 23.21 6.58
N ARG A 263 10.00 23.02 6.21
CA ARG A 263 9.18 21.88 6.64
C ARG A 263 9.81 20.55 6.18
N MET A 264 10.30 20.49 4.95
CA MET A 264 11.01 19.30 4.45
C MET A 264 12.31 19.05 5.22
N CYS A 265 13.06 20.08 5.57
CA CYS A 265 14.23 19.97 6.43
C CYS A 265 13.89 19.42 7.83
N PHE A 266 12.76 19.82 8.42
CA PHE A 266 12.28 19.24 9.69
C PHE A 266 12.00 17.75 9.58
N THR A 267 11.38 17.30 8.50
CA THR A 267 11.13 15.87 8.28
C THR A 267 12.44 15.06 8.24
N HIS A 268 13.43 15.57 7.51
CA HIS A 268 14.77 14.95 7.47
C HIS A 268 15.47 14.99 8.83
N ARG A 269 15.42 16.13 9.52
CA ARG A 269 15.99 16.27 10.88
C ARG A 269 15.38 15.28 11.86
N HIS A 270 14.05 15.07 11.78
CA HIS A 270 13.39 14.09 12.64
C HIS A 270 13.88 12.68 12.36
N LEU A 271 14.07 12.32 11.09
CA LEU A 271 14.64 11.04 10.69
C LEU A 271 16.08 10.85 11.20
N PHE A 272 16.91 11.91 11.16
CA PHE A 272 18.27 11.86 11.71
C PHE A 272 18.31 11.70 13.24
N ALA A 273 17.26 12.12 13.95
CA ALA A 273 17.17 12.02 15.38
C ALA A 273 16.69 10.65 15.88
N GLN A 274 16.14 9.82 15.02
CA GLN A 274 15.71 8.44 15.31
C GLN A 274 16.88 7.48 15.25
#